data_3bfe8c308e7ad40abaf5d22ac43a3dc1
#
_entry.id   3bfe8c308e7ad40abaf5d22ac43a3dc1
#
_cell.length_a   1.000
_cell.length_b   1.000
_cell.length_c   1.000
_cell.angle_alpha   90.00
_cell.angle_beta   90.00
_cell.angle_gamma   90.00
#
_symmetry.space_group_name_H-M   'P 1'
#
loop_
_entity.id
_entity.type
_entity.pdbx_description
1 polymer ?
#
loop_
_entity_poly.entity_id
_entity_poly.type
_entity_poly.pdbx_seq_one_letter_code
_entity_poly.pdbx_strand_id
1 'polypeptide(L)'
;FPAIGLVLALGGLFASIVKKWPEPGAPLLVCLGLWVVVLSAQTSSQVQIWSNRSMLMLNHLNAHPNSARANIDMAVELARLGEIEAAHRYSKLAFEASANEAGALESSGDYEIRNLALSCIANKPSPPQLIDDLGKEDPDRPVRSATSLLALVRLLQDDQCPQFDRMRFADRMAEV
;
A
#
# COMPACT_ATOMS: atom_id res chain seq x y z
N PHE A 1 6.47 -21.67 0.10
CA PHE A 1 6.68 -22.97 -0.57
C PHE A 1 5.74 -24.10 -0.15
N PRO A 2 4.72 -23.92 0.73
CA PRO A 2 3.80 -25.01 1.08
C PRO A 2 2.94 -25.48 -0.10
N ALA A 3 2.71 -24.62 -1.11
CA ALA A 3 1.91 -24.97 -2.28
C ALA A 3 2.53 -26.11 -3.14
N ILE A 4 3.86 -26.17 -3.25
CA ILE A 4 4.56 -27.23 -4.01
C ILE A 4 4.32 -28.59 -3.35
N GLY A 5 4.41 -28.67 -2.03
CA GLY A 5 4.14 -29.91 -1.30
C GLY A 5 2.70 -30.40 -1.47
N LEU A 6 1.73 -29.47 -1.49
CA LEU A 6 0.33 -29.77 -1.72
C LEU A 6 0.08 -30.34 -3.13
N VAL A 7 0.69 -29.71 -4.16
CA VAL A 7 0.57 -30.17 -5.55
C VAL A 7 1.16 -31.55 -5.72
N LEU A 8 2.33 -31.83 -5.14
CA LEU A 8 2.95 -33.15 -5.21
C LEU A 8 2.14 -34.21 -4.46
N ALA A 9 1.58 -33.89 -3.29
CA ALA A 9 0.73 -34.79 -2.52
C ALA A 9 -0.57 -35.13 -3.28
N LEU A 10 -1.21 -34.12 -3.88
CA LEU A 10 -2.42 -34.32 -4.70
C LEU A 10 -2.10 -35.12 -5.97
N GLY A 11 -0.98 -34.88 -6.63
CA GLY A 11 -0.52 -35.64 -7.79
C GLY A 11 -0.24 -37.11 -7.44
N GLY A 12 0.41 -37.37 -6.32
CA GLY A 12 0.65 -38.73 -5.82
C GLY A 12 -0.63 -39.47 -5.44
N LEU A 13 -1.57 -38.79 -4.77
CA LEU A 13 -2.89 -39.33 -4.44
C LEU A 13 -3.66 -39.70 -5.72
N PHE A 14 -3.66 -38.81 -6.69
CA PHE A 14 -4.31 -39.01 -7.99
C PHE A 14 -3.74 -40.23 -8.73
N ALA A 15 -2.41 -40.33 -8.83
CA ALA A 15 -1.73 -41.47 -9.46
C ALA A 15 -2.09 -42.80 -8.77
N SER A 16 -2.23 -42.80 -7.46
CA SER A 16 -2.62 -43.98 -6.66
C SER A 16 -4.07 -44.40 -6.93
N ILE A 17 -5.00 -43.45 -7.09
CA ILE A 17 -6.41 -43.69 -7.40
C ILE A 17 -6.56 -44.28 -8.81
N VAL A 18 -5.90 -43.67 -9.80
CA VAL A 18 -5.95 -44.15 -11.21
C VAL A 18 -5.40 -45.57 -11.33
N LYS A 19 -4.33 -45.90 -10.59
CA LYS A 19 -3.75 -47.25 -10.59
C LYS A 19 -4.68 -48.31 -9.97
N LYS A 20 -5.49 -47.92 -9.01
CA LYS A 20 -6.36 -48.85 -8.28
C LYS A 20 -7.71 -49.07 -8.97
N TRP A 21 -8.17 -48.14 -9.79
CA TRP A 21 -9.48 -48.13 -10.45
C TRP A 21 -9.35 -47.78 -11.92
N PRO A 22 -9.05 -48.76 -12.82
CA PRO A 22 -8.77 -48.45 -14.20
C PRO A 22 -10.01 -48.04 -15.04
N GLU A 23 -11.24 -48.40 -14.60
CA GLU A 23 -12.47 -48.11 -15.35
C GLU A 23 -13.09 -46.71 -15.19
N PRO A 24 -12.96 -45.98 -14.05
CA PRO A 24 -13.51 -44.62 -13.93
C PRO A 24 -12.61 -43.50 -14.47
N GLY A 25 -11.61 -43.85 -15.27
CA GLY A 25 -10.59 -42.90 -15.73
C GLY A 25 -11.13 -41.69 -16.53
N ALA A 26 -12.15 -41.88 -17.36
CA ALA A 26 -12.67 -40.81 -18.22
C ALA A 26 -13.38 -39.69 -17.43
N PRO A 27 -14.35 -39.93 -16.52
CA PRO A 27 -15.01 -38.89 -15.76
C PRO A 27 -14.05 -38.19 -14.78
N LEU A 28 -13.09 -38.93 -14.23
CA LEU A 28 -12.08 -38.35 -13.31
C LEU A 28 -11.14 -37.37 -14.05
N LEU A 29 -10.71 -37.71 -15.26
CA LEU A 29 -9.90 -36.84 -16.12
C LEU A 29 -10.66 -35.58 -16.54
N VAL A 30 -11.96 -35.69 -16.82
CA VAL A 30 -12.81 -34.54 -17.14
C VAL A 30 -12.94 -33.61 -15.93
N CYS A 31 -13.19 -34.15 -14.74
CA CYS A 31 -13.26 -33.36 -13.51
C CYS A 31 -11.93 -32.64 -13.22
N LEU A 32 -10.80 -33.33 -13.37
CA LEU A 32 -9.48 -32.75 -13.19
C LEU A 32 -9.21 -31.64 -14.22
N GLY A 33 -9.54 -31.88 -15.48
CA GLY A 33 -9.40 -30.88 -16.55
C GLY A 33 -10.22 -29.63 -16.26
N LEU A 34 -11.46 -29.81 -15.82
CA LEU A 34 -12.35 -28.71 -15.46
C LEU A 34 -11.80 -27.93 -14.27
N TRP A 35 -11.25 -28.61 -13.28
CA TRP A 35 -10.64 -28.00 -12.12
C TRP A 35 -9.39 -27.17 -12.48
N VAL A 36 -8.53 -27.71 -13.36
CA VAL A 36 -7.36 -26.98 -13.88
C VAL A 36 -7.78 -25.72 -14.63
N VAL A 37 -8.86 -25.77 -15.42
CA VAL A 37 -9.40 -24.60 -16.11
C VAL A 37 -9.87 -23.54 -15.12
N VAL A 38 -10.61 -23.93 -14.07
CA VAL A 38 -11.07 -23.01 -13.03
C VAL A 38 -9.90 -22.37 -12.29
N LEU A 39 -8.89 -23.16 -11.90
CA LEU A 39 -7.68 -22.64 -11.23
C LEU A 39 -6.90 -21.69 -12.14
N SER A 40 -6.79 -22.02 -13.42
CA SER A 40 -6.11 -21.17 -14.42
C SER A 40 -6.84 -19.83 -14.59
N ALA A 41 -8.17 -19.85 -14.63
CA ALA A 41 -8.98 -18.65 -14.71
C ALA A 41 -8.83 -17.77 -13.47
N GLN A 42 -8.84 -18.38 -12.27
CA GLN A 42 -8.60 -17.66 -11.01
C GLN A 42 -7.18 -17.05 -10.97
N THR A 43 -6.17 -17.82 -11.36
CA THR A 43 -4.79 -17.34 -11.41
C THR A 43 -4.66 -16.18 -12.38
N SER A 44 -5.27 -16.28 -13.56
CA SER A 44 -5.24 -15.22 -14.58
C SER A 44 -5.89 -13.93 -14.07
N SER A 45 -7.02 -14.02 -13.36
CA SER A 45 -7.66 -12.83 -12.76
C SER A 45 -6.79 -12.20 -11.68
N GLN A 46 -6.13 -12.99 -10.85
CA GLN A 46 -5.19 -12.50 -9.84
C GLN A 46 -3.99 -11.79 -10.49
N VAL A 47 -3.40 -12.37 -11.54
CA VAL A 47 -2.28 -11.74 -12.27
C VAL A 47 -2.68 -10.37 -12.82
N GLN A 48 -3.91 -10.20 -13.31
CA GLN A 48 -4.40 -8.90 -13.79
C GLN A 48 -4.48 -7.86 -12.64
N ILE A 49 -4.91 -8.25 -11.45
CA ILE A 49 -4.92 -7.36 -10.28
C ILE A 49 -3.48 -6.94 -9.91
N TRP A 50 -2.55 -7.89 -9.90
CA TRP A 50 -1.14 -7.62 -9.57
C TRP A 50 -0.40 -6.81 -10.64
N SER A 51 -0.82 -6.90 -11.90
CA SER A 51 -0.22 -6.14 -13.01
C SER A 51 -0.63 -4.67 -13.03
N ASN A 52 -1.75 -4.32 -12.38
CA ASN A 52 -2.25 -2.96 -12.31
C ASN A 52 -2.16 -2.45 -10.85
N ARG A 53 -1.26 -1.48 -10.64
CA ARG A 53 -1.00 -0.94 -9.30
C ARG A 53 -2.26 -0.34 -8.65
N SER A 54 -3.04 0.44 -9.41
CA SER A 54 -4.25 1.08 -8.89
C SER A 54 -5.30 0.03 -8.49
N MET A 55 -5.46 -1.04 -9.29
CA MET A 55 -6.34 -2.16 -8.96
C MET A 55 -5.89 -2.91 -7.71
N LEU A 56 -4.58 -3.08 -7.54
CA LEU A 56 -4.01 -3.72 -6.35
C LEU A 56 -4.32 -2.89 -5.10
N MET A 57 -4.12 -1.55 -5.16
CA MET A 57 -4.40 -0.66 -4.03
C MET A 57 -5.89 -0.64 -3.68
N LEU A 58 -6.78 -0.59 -4.69
CA LEU A 58 -8.22 -0.67 -4.48
C LEU A 58 -8.65 -2.00 -3.84
N ASN A 59 -8.09 -3.11 -4.32
CA ASN A 59 -8.38 -4.43 -3.74
C ASN A 59 -7.91 -4.53 -2.28
N HIS A 60 -6.72 -4.00 -1.98
CA HIS A 60 -6.19 -3.96 -0.62
C HIS A 60 -7.05 -3.08 0.30
N LEU A 61 -7.47 -1.92 -0.16
CA LEU A 61 -8.36 -1.03 0.58
C LEU A 61 -9.74 -1.66 0.83
N ASN A 62 -10.33 -2.33 -0.17
CA ASN A 62 -11.60 -3.04 -0.01
C ASN A 62 -11.51 -4.19 1.01
N ALA A 63 -10.39 -4.91 1.04
CA ALA A 63 -10.18 -5.99 2.00
C ALA A 63 -9.95 -5.46 3.43
N HIS A 64 -9.31 -4.30 3.57
CA HIS A 64 -8.89 -3.73 4.85
C HIS A 64 -9.14 -2.22 4.92
N PRO A 65 -10.42 -1.76 4.92
CA PRO A 65 -10.76 -0.33 4.83
C PRO A 65 -10.24 0.50 6.01
N ASN A 66 -10.12 -0.12 7.18
CA ASN A 66 -9.65 0.53 8.41
C ASN A 66 -8.14 0.36 8.66
N SER A 67 -7.40 -0.20 7.71
CA SER A 67 -5.94 -0.33 7.86
C SER A 67 -5.25 0.99 7.52
N ALA A 68 -4.43 1.50 8.45
CA ALA A 68 -3.59 2.67 8.23
C ALA A 68 -2.73 2.50 6.97
N ARG A 69 -2.13 1.31 6.80
CA ARG A 69 -1.30 0.99 5.65
C ARG A 69 -2.05 1.03 4.33
N ALA A 70 -3.24 0.42 4.25
CA ALA A 70 -4.04 0.41 3.03
C ALA A 70 -4.44 1.83 2.61
N ASN A 71 -4.79 2.67 3.58
CA ASN A 71 -5.13 4.07 3.34
C ASN A 71 -3.91 4.90 2.89
N ILE A 72 -2.71 4.67 3.46
CA ILE A 72 -1.48 5.34 3.00
C ILE A 72 -1.14 4.94 1.56
N ASP A 73 -1.18 3.65 1.24
CA ASP A 73 -0.88 3.16 -0.10
C ASP A 73 -1.84 3.77 -1.13
N MET A 74 -3.13 3.90 -0.78
CA MET A 74 -4.12 4.58 -1.63
C MET A 74 -3.86 6.08 -1.76
N ALA A 75 -3.47 6.76 -0.67
CA ALA A 75 -3.13 8.17 -0.70
C ALA A 75 -1.95 8.45 -1.65
N VAL A 76 -0.91 7.61 -1.61
CA VAL A 76 0.25 7.73 -2.51
C VAL A 76 -0.16 7.51 -3.98
N GLU A 77 -1.03 6.55 -4.25
CA GLU A 77 -1.49 6.29 -5.63
C GLU A 77 -2.32 7.46 -6.17
N LEU A 78 -3.23 8.01 -5.36
CA LEU A 78 -4.02 9.18 -5.73
C LEU A 78 -3.14 10.42 -5.96
N ALA A 79 -2.11 10.63 -5.13
CA ALA A 79 -1.15 11.70 -5.35
C ALA A 79 -0.41 11.55 -6.69
N ARG A 80 -0.02 10.33 -7.07
CA ARG A 80 0.60 10.06 -8.39
C ARG A 80 -0.33 10.35 -9.56
N LEU A 81 -1.63 10.16 -9.37
CA LEU A 81 -2.65 10.51 -10.36
C LEU A 81 -2.98 12.02 -10.37
N GLY A 82 -2.38 12.80 -9.47
CA GLY A 82 -2.62 14.25 -9.33
C GLY A 82 -3.86 14.61 -8.52
N GLU A 83 -4.55 13.61 -7.95
CA GLU A 83 -5.77 13.74 -7.15
C GLU A 83 -5.44 14.08 -5.68
N ILE A 84 -4.82 15.25 -5.46
CA ILE A 84 -4.23 15.61 -4.17
C ILE A 84 -5.25 15.71 -3.02
N GLU A 85 -6.44 16.23 -3.29
CA GLU A 85 -7.48 16.36 -2.26
C GLU A 85 -7.98 15.00 -1.77
N ALA A 86 -8.13 14.05 -2.70
CA ALA A 86 -8.45 12.68 -2.35
C ALA A 86 -7.29 12.01 -1.60
N ALA A 87 -6.04 12.24 -2.03
CA ALA A 87 -4.85 11.75 -1.35
C ALA A 87 -4.78 12.22 0.12
N HIS A 88 -5.03 13.51 0.38
CA HIS A 88 -5.06 14.06 1.74
C HIS A 88 -6.18 13.44 2.59
N ARG A 89 -7.36 13.17 2.00
CA ARG A 89 -8.45 12.48 2.73
C ARG A 89 -8.04 11.09 3.18
N TYR A 90 -7.43 10.29 2.29
CA TYR A 90 -6.95 8.95 2.65
C TYR A 90 -5.76 8.99 3.63
N SER A 91 -4.89 9.99 3.52
CA SER A 91 -3.83 10.25 4.51
C SER A 91 -4.41 10.51 5.90
N LYS A 92 -5.50 11.28 5.99
CA LYS A 92 -6.20 11.55 7.25
C LYS A 92 -6.85 10.27 7.81
N LEU A 93 -7.51 9.46 7.00
CA LEU A 93 -8.06 8.18 7.41
C LEU A 93 -6.97 7.23 7.94
N ALA A 94 -5.79 7.23 7.30
CA ALA A 94 -4.65 6.46 7.77
C ALA A 94 -4.16 6.93 9.15
N PHE A 95 -4.10 8.24 9.39
CA PHE A 95 -3.72 8.82 10.67
C PHE A 95 -4.72 8.44 11.77
N GLU A 96 -6.02 8.58 11.51
CA GLU A 96 -7.09 8.20 12.44
C GLU A 96 -7.07 6.68 12.73
N ALA A 97 -6.78 5.85 11.73
CA ALA A 97 -6.65 4.40 11.91
C ALA A 97 -5.44 4.04 12.76
N SER A 98 -4.29 4.71 12.56
CA SER A 98 -3.07 4.46 13.34
C SER A 98 -3.23 4.85 14.82
N ALA A 99 -4.04 5.87 15.11
CA ALA A 99 -4.34 6.28 16.49
C ALA A 99 -5.13 5.22 17.27
N ASN A 100 -5.88 4.35 16.54
CA ASN A 100 -6.67 3.27 17.14
C ASN A 100 -5.89 1.96 17.29
N GLU A 101 -4.73 1.82 16.64
CA GLU A 101 -3.86 0.66 16.77
C GLU A 101 -2.99 0.82 18.03
N ALA A 102 -3.19 -0.04 19.03
CA ALA A 102 -2.51 0.03 20.31
C ALA A 102 -0.97 0.00 20.16
N GLY A 103 -0.34 1.15 20.38
CA GLY A 103 1.13 1.29 20.41
C GLY A 103 1.78 1.94 19.20
N ALA A 104 1.07 2.21 18.13
CA ALA A 104 1.60 2.87 16.94
C ALA A 104 1.05 4.30 16.82
N LEU A 105 1.34 5.15 17.78
CA LEU A 105 1.00 6.57 17.69
C LEU A 105 1.92 7.22 16.64
N GLU A 106 1.37 7.41 15.45
CA GLU A 106 1.93 8.35 14.48
C GLU A 106 1.84 9.75 15.09
N SER A 107 2.92 10.52 15.05
CA SER A 107 2.88 11.91 15.52
C SER A 107 2.17 12.81 14.50
N SER A 108 1.65 13.95 14.95
CA SER A 108 1.11 14.95 14.03
C SER A 108 2.16 15.39 13.01
N GLY A 109 3.41 15.53 13.42
CA GLY A 109 4.52 15.86 12.52
C GLY A 109 4.75 14.82 11.43
N ASP A 110 4.58 13.52 11.72
CA ASP A 110 4.68 12.48 10.70
C ASP A 110 3.54 12.59 9.67
N TYR A 111 2.33 12.91 10.12
CA TYR A 111 1.19 13.19 9.27
C TYR A 111 1.42 14.39 8.35
N GLU A 112 1.94 15.49 8.89
CA GLU A 112 2.26 16.71 8.15
C GLU A 112 3.34 16.47 7.11
N ILE A 113 4.46 15.84 7.48
CA ILE A 113 5.54 15.46 6.55
C ILE A 113 5.02 14.56 5.44
N ARG A 114 4.15 13.59 5.75
CA ARG A 114 3.55 12.73 4.73
C ARG A 114 2.69 13.54 3.76
N ASN A 115 1.87 14.48 4.24
CA ASN A 115 1.06 15.33 3.37
C ASN A 115 1.91 16.27 2.51
N LEU A 116 3.02 16.77 3.03
CA LEU A 116 4.02 17.49 2.23
C LEU A 116 4.60 16.60 1.12
N ALA A 117 4.97 15.36 1.43
CA ALA A 117 5.47 14.39 0.44
C ALA A 117 4.39 14.05 -0.63
N LEU A 118 3.12 13.91 -0.24
CA LEU A 118 2.03 13.69 -1.19
C LEU A 118 1.85 14.88 -2.15
N SER A 119 1.96 16.10 -1.65
CA SER A 119 1.93 17.32 -2.49
C SER A 119 3.08 17.33 -3.50
N CYS A 120 4.29 16.95 -3.07
CA CYS A 120 5.44 16.76 -3.96
C CYS A 120 5.17 15.73 -5.06
N ILE A 121 4.70 14.54 -4.69
CA ILE A 121 4.39 13.44 -5.62
C ILE A 121 3.34 13.88 -6.66
N ALA A 122 2.35 14.67 -6.22
CA ALA A 122 1.31 15.21 -7.10
C ALA A 122 1.78 16.39 -7.95
N ASN A 123 3.02 16.86 -7.78
CA ASN A 123 3.55 18.08 -8.39
C ASN A 123 2.64 19.31 -8.15
N LYS A 124 2.14 19.45 -6.93
CA LYS A 124 1.28 20.53 -6.47
C LYS A 124 2.01 21.38 -5.43
N PRO A 125 1.68 22.68 -5.30
CA PRO A 125 2.24 23.51 -4.25
C PRO A 125 1.86 22.94 -2.88
N SER A 126 2.84 22.88 -1.97
CA SER A 126 2.61 22.47 -0.59
C SER A 126 1.85 23.55 0.15
N PRO A 127 0.75 23.21 0.84
CA PRO A 127 0.05 24.18 1.68
C PRO A 127 1.00 24.76 2.74
N PRO A 128 1.17 26.09 2.83
CA PRO A 128 2.09 26.72 3.78
C PRO A 128 1.80 26.33 5.23
N GLN A 129 0.52 26.13 5.53
CA GLN A 129 0.06 25.73 6.87
C GLN A 129 0.68 24.42 7.36
N LEU A 130 0.87 23.43 6.46
CA LEU A 130 1.49 22.15 6.83
C LEU A 130 2.95 22.31 7.27
N ILE A 131 3.68 23.29 6.71
CA ILE A 131 5.05 23.59 7.14
C ILE A 131 5.02 24.33 8.48
N ASP A 132 4.13 25.31 8.63
CA ASP A 132 4.03 26.12 9.83
C ASP A 132 3.52 25.34 11.06
N ASP A 133 2.69 24.33 10.82
CA ASP A 133 2.12 23.50 11.88
C ASP A 133 3.05 22.37 12.32
N LEU A 134 4.13 22.13 11.58
CA LEU A 134 5.09 21.07 11.89
C LEU A 134 5.63 21.22 13.32
N GLY A 135 5.41 20.19 14.14
CA GLY A 135 5.88 20.13 15.53
C GLY A 135 5.09 20.99 16.54
N LYS A 136 4.02 21.69 16.14
CA LYS A 136 3.23 22.51 17.08
C LYS A 136 2.41 21.69 18.07
N GLU A 137 1.86 20.56 17.63
CA GLU A 137 0.99 19.74 18.47
C GLU A 137 1.75 18.85 19.45
N ASP A 138 2.98 18.48 19.15
CA ASP A 138 3.85 17.65 20.02
C ASP A 138 5.28 18.18 19.96
N PRO A 139 5.59 19.26 20.68
CA PRO A 139 6.92 19.89 20.66
C PRO A 139 8.03 18.98 21.19
N ASP A 140 7.70 18.03 22.07
CA ASP A 140 8.68 17.10 22.64
C ASP A 140 9.00 15.93 21.67
N ARG A 141 8.12 15.68 20.69
CA ARG A 141 8.26 14.60 19.71
C ARG A 141 7.68 14.99 18.35
N PRO A 142 8.27 16.01 17.71
CA PRO A 142 7.67 16.59 16.50
C PRO A 142 7.62 15.60 15.33
N VAL A 143 8.63 14.71 15.22
CA VAL A 143 8.71 13.68 14.18
C VAL A 143 9.21 12.38 14.80
N ARG A 144 8.39 11.34 14.77
CA ARG A 144 8.76 10.00 15.28
C ARG A 144 9.35 9.09 14.20
N SER A 145 8.91 9.29 12.96
CA SER A 145 9.28 8.44 11.84
C SER A 145 10.38 9.08 11.00
N ALA A 146 11.62 8.68 11.23
CA ALA A 146 12.73 9.02 10.32
C ALA A 146 12.44 8.61 8.87
N THR A 147 11.60 7.60 8.65
CA THR A 147 11.23 7.10 7.32
C THR A 147 10.45 8.13 6.52
N SER A 148 9.46 8.81 7.13
CA SER A 148 8.66 9.84 6.48
C SER A 148 9.52 11.04 6.10
N LEU A 149 10.38 11.48 7.00
CA LEU A 149 11.32 12.57 6.76
C LEU A 149 12.32 12.23 5.65
N LEU A 150 12.92 11.03 5.70
CA LEU A 150 13.86 10.57 4.66
C LEU A 150 13.19 10.45 3.29
N ALA A 151 11.93 10.03 3.23
CA ALA A 151 11.18 9.99 1.99
C ALA A 151 11.00 11.39 1.39
N LEU A 152 10.60 12.38 2.21
CA LEU A 152 10.47 13.77 1.76
C LEU A 152 11.84 14.34 1.31
N VAL A 153 12.90 14.12 2.11
CA VAL A 153 14.25 14.60 1.76
C VAL A 153 14.72 14.03 0.42
N ARG A 154 14.48 12.74 0.15
CA ARG A 154 14.80 12.13 -1.15
C ARG A 154 14.04 12.80 -2.30
N LEU A 155 12.73 13.02 -2.15
CA LEU A 155 11.95 13.73 -3.16
C LEU A 155 12.49 15.15 -3.45
N LEU A 156 12.97 15.84 -2.41
CA LEU A 156 13.59 17.16 -2.53
C LEU A 156 14.97 17.09 -3.20
N GLN A 157 15.78 16.07 -2.92
CA GLN A 157 17.09 15.85 -3.54
C GLN A 157 16.98 15.50 -5.02
N ASP A 158 15.95 14.72 -5.38
CA ASP A 158 15.69 14.29 -6.75
C ASP A 158 14.97 15.39 -7.59
N ASP A 159 14.85 16.62 -7.07
CA ASP A 159 14.14 17.75 -7.69
C ASP A 159 12.68 17.44 -8.12
N GLN A 160 12.06 16.46 -7.49
CA GLN A 160 10.67 16.08 -7.79
C GLN A 160 9.64 17.06 -7.21
N CYS A 161 10.09 18.08 -6.47
CA CYS A 161 9.24 19.06 -5.78
C CYS A 161 9.59 20.49 -6.17
N PRO A 162 9.40 20.92 -7.42
CA PRO A 162 9.81 22.26 -7.88
C PRO A 162 9.03 23.39 -7.20
N GLN A 163 7.83 23.12 -6.68
CA GLN A 163 6.96 24.10 -6.04
C GLN A 163 7.05 24.08 -4.50
N PHE A 164 8.01 23.32 -3.94
CA PHE A 164 8.19 23.19 -2.49
C PHE A 164 9.04 24.35 -1.93
N ASP A 165 8.56 25.02 -0.90
CA ASP A 165 9.30 26.06 -0.20
C ASP A 165 10.37 25.47 0.73
N ARG A 166 11.54 25.19 0.15
CA ARG A 166 12.67 24.57 0.84
C ARG A 166 13.23 25.44 1.97
N MET A 167 13.22 26.79 1.77
CA MET A 167 13.75 27.70 2.79
C MET A 167 12.86 27.72 4.02
N ARG A 168 11.56 27.90 3.82
CA ARG A 168 10.59 27.88 4.93
C ARG A 168 10.59 26.56 5.70
N PHE A 169 10.71 25.43 4.97
CA PHE A 169 10.82 24.12 5.60
C PHE A 169 12.12 23.98 6.41
N ALA A 170 13.26 24.41 5.88
CA ALA A 170 14.54 24.35 6.58
C ALA A 170 14.54 25.24 7.83
N ASP A 171 14.01 26.46 7.74
CA ASP A 171 13.88 27.38 8.88
C ASP A 171 13.02 26.75 9.98
N ARG A 172 11.87 26.16 9.59
CA ARG A 172 10.98 25.51 10.55
C ARG A 172 11.61 24.27 11.21
N MET A 173 12.34 23.46 10.44
CA MET A 173 13.08 22.29 10.99
C MET A 173 14.23 22.69 11.93
N ALA A 174 14.77 23.90 11.81
CA ALA A 174 15.79 24.42 12.73
C ALA A 174 15.21 24.92 14.06
N GLU A 175 13.91 25.24 14.09
CA GLU A 175 13.19 25.68 15.29
C GLU A 175 12.64 24.53 16.13
N VAL A 176 12.44 23.34 15.51
CA VAL A 176 11.87 22.12 16.10
C VAL A 176 12.95 21.20 16.60
#